data_1e8ba2047ad3042cda0f0a7b9166c176
#
_entry.id   1e8ba2047ad3042cda0f0a7b9166c176
#
_cell.length_a   1.000
_cell.length_b   1.000
_cell.length_c   1.000
_cell.angle_alpha   90.00
_cell.angle_beta   90.00
_cell.angle_gamma   90.00
#
_symmetry.space_group_name_H-M   'P 1'
#
loop_
_entity.id
_entity.type
_entity.pdbx_description
1 polymer ?
#
loop_
_entity_poly.entity_id
_entity_poly.type
_entity_poly.pdbx_seq_one_letter_code
_entity_poly.pdbx_strand_id
1 'polypeptide(L)'
;MRTRYWRLVSLITTWHVAASVCYYAVFAGTTLLRDAFGLSPVSVGFVVTTLTLGYAAFLLPLGVATDRFGERRTLSVGLLGLAVGVALIAAAPTFELVLVAAFLLGSFYGVATPGTNKAIFDNVDPSRQHRAIGLKQVGPPLGSAISSVLVTGLVGVLFWQAGFLVAAAVGLAVASLFYVAYAGAGASEAAYPDFRGLLGNRSYLLLVAAGTCLGAVFYTTTGYTVLYVEESIGAAVAVGGLVLAVLQAFSSAGRVLAGWLGDVLPGEPRTRVGSVLSVQALGGGVLFLLVPAASTPLEAGVVFALLGLFALGSVGLYYSFISIVVSEDDIGSASAGGQFAATFGGLFGPPAFGYLTESIGYGAGWRFLGGLSVLAVGLVIVVLLGSR
;
A
#
# COMPACT_ATOMS: atom_id res chain seq x y z
N MET A 1 -3.90 26.99 19.96
CA MET A 1 -3.23 26.51 18.72
C MET A 1 -2.77 25.03 18.80
N ARG A 2 -2.02 24.64 19.85
CA ARG A 2 -1.49 23.25 19.96
C ARG A 2 -2.56 22.16 19.99
N THR A 3 -3.67 22.37 20.68
CA THR A 3 -4.81 21.42 20.79
C THR A 3 -5.55 21.23 19.46
N ARG A 4 -5.73 22.31 18.69
CA ARG A 4 -6.39 22.25 17.37
C ARG A 4 -5.56 21.44 16.37
N TYR A 5 -4.24 21.63 16.35
CA TYR A 5 -3.32 20.85 15.51
C TYR A 5 -3.43 19.35 15.80
N TRP A 6 -3.30 18.94 17.06
CA TRP A 6 -3.33 17.53 17.43
C TRP A 6 -4.69 16.88 17.16
N ARG A 7 -5.79 17.61 17.41
CA ARG A 7 -7.14 17.13 17.09
C ARG A 7 -7.30 16.87 15.60
N LEU A 8 -6.83 17.76 14.75
CA LEU A 8 -6.91 17.64 13.30
C LEU A 8 -6.07 16.45 12.80
N VAL A 9 -4.79 16.42 13.18
CA VAL A 9 -3.86 15.37 12.73
C VAL A 9 -4.30 13.99 13.22
N SER A 10 -4.76 13.88 14.48
CA SER A 10 -5.29 12.61 15.00
C SER A 10 -6.52 12.16 14.21
N LEU A 11 -7.44 13.07 13.88
CA LEU A 11 -8.65 12.75 13.15
C LEU A 11 -8.34 12.26 11.72
N ILE A 12 -7.41 12.93 11.03
CA ILE A 12 -6.95 12.52 9.68
C ILE A 12 -6.23 11.17 9.75
N THR A 13 -5.38 10.96 10.76
CA THR A 13 -4.67 9.69 10.94
C THR A 13 -5.64 8.56 11.25
N THR A 14 -6.63 8.78 12.14
CA THR A 14 -7.67 7.78 12.44
C THR A 14 -8.48 7.43 11.20
N TRP A 15 -8.83 8.43 10.38
CA TRP A 15 -9.48 8.21 9.09
C TRP A 15 -8.62 7.29 8.20
N HIS A 16 -7.32 7.59 8.09
CA HIS A 16 -6.41 6.82 7.23
C HIS A 16 -6.19 5.39 7.75
N VAL A 17 -6.13 5.20 9.07
CA VAL A 17 -6.11 3.85 9.69
C VAL A 17 -7.39 3.09 9.34
N ALA A 18 -8.57 3.67 9.54
CA ALA A 18 -9.85 3.01 9.27
C ALA A 18 -10.02 2.68 7.78
N ALA A 19 -9.66 3.60 6.89
CA ALA A 19 -9.66 3.36 5.44
C ALA A 19 -8.74 2.18 5.08
N SER A 20 -7.58 2.11 5.72
CA SER A 20 -6.61 1.04 5.51
C SER A 20 -7.06 -0.28 6.14
N VAL A 21 -7.77 -0.27 7.28
CA VAL A 21 -8.40 -1.48 7.82
C VAL A 21 -9.38 -2.07 6.82
N CYS A 22 -10.23 -1.27 6.19
CA CYS A 22 -11.16 -1.74 5.17
C CYS A 22 -10.43 -2.27 3.92
N TYR A 23 -9.47 -1.50 3.40
CA TYR A 23 -8.77 -1.84 2.16
C TYR A 23 -7.90 -3.09 2.30
N TYR A 24 -7.12 -3.19 3.38
CA TYR A 24 -6.22 -4.32 3.60
C TYR A 24 -6.92 -5.58 4.14
N ALA A 25 -8.21 -5.51 4.48
CA ALA A 25 -9.01 -6.69 4.81
C ALA A 25 -9.00 -7.74 3.69
N VAL A 26 -8.95 -7.30 2.43
CA VAL A 26 -8.86 -8.20 1.26
C VAL A 26 -7.54 -8.97 1.27
N PHE A 27 -6.42 -8.30 1.51
CA PHE A 27 -5.11 -8.93 1.55
C PHE A 27 -4.97 -9.93 2.71
N ALA A 28 -5.52 -9.59 3.87
CA ALA A 28 -5.55 -10.47 5.03
C ALA A 28 -6.48 -11.67 4.82
N GLY A 29 -7.55 -11.48 4.06
CA GLY A 29 -8.60 -12.47 3.82
C GLY A 29 -8.43 -13.29 2.55
N THR A 30 -7.30 -13.20 1.83
CA THR A 30 -7.08 -13.96 0.59
C THR A 30 -7.27 -15.47 0.75
N THR A 31 -6.74 -16.04 1.84
CA THR A 31 -6.94 -17.44 2.23
C THR A 31 -8.42 -17.77 2.44
N LEU A 32 -9.15 -16.90 3.16
CA LEU A 32 -10.58 -17.12 3.46
C LEU A 32 -11.43 -17.08 2.19
N LEU A 33 -11.12 -16.16 1.28
CA LEU A 33 -11.77 -16.09 -0.02
C LEU A 33 -11.44 -17.31 -0.88
N ARG A 34 -10.19 -17.78 -0.84
CA ARG A 34 -9.78 -19.01 -1.51
C ARG A 34 -10.64 -20.19 -1.03
N ASP A 35 -10.75 -20.38 0.28
CA ASP A 35 -11.47 -21.51 0.86
C ASP A 35 -12.98 -21.41 0.62
N ALA A 36 -13.55 -20.20 0.74
CA ALA A 36 -14.99 -20.00 0.55
C ALA A 36 -15.45 -20.21 -0.89
N PHE A 37 -14.61 -19.92 -1.88
CA PHE A 37 -14.98 -19.97 -3.31
C PHE A 37 -14.18 -21.01 -4.11
N GLY A 38 -13.31 -21.80 -3.48
CA GLY A 38 -12.49 -22.82 -4.15
C GLY A 38 -11.49 -22.21 -5.16
N LEU A 39 -10.86 -21.08 -4.81
CA LEU A 39 -10.02 -20.33 -5.75
C LEU A 39 -8.64 -20.96 -5.91
N SER A 40 -8.14 -20.92 -7.15
CA SER A 40 -6.73 -21.20 -7.42
C SER A 40 -5.83 -20.02 -6.99
N PRO A 41 -4.52 -20.24 -6.82
CA PRO A 41 -3.57 -19.14 -6.58
C PRO A 41 -3.64 -18.01 -7.60
N VAL A 42 -3.87 -18.31 -8.88
CA VAL A 42 -4.11 -17.30 -9.93
C VAL A 42 -5.36 -16.47 -9.64
N SER A 43 -6.46 -17.13 -9.26
CA SER A 43 -7.73 -16.45 -8.96
C SER A 43 -7.61 -15.53 -7.74
N VAL A 44 -6.83 -15.92 -6.72
CA VAL A 44 -6.47 -15.04 -5.60
C VAL A 44 -5.70 -13.81 -6.11
N GLY A 45 -4.78 -13.99 -7.06
CA GLY A 45 -4.10 -12.88 -7.72
C GLY A 45 -5.04 -11.90 -8.38
N PHE A 46 -6.11 -12.39 -9.04
CA PHE A 46 -7.13 -11.51 -9.64
C PHE A 46 -7.94 -10.72 -8.63
N VAL A 47 -8.16 -11.20 -7.41
CA VAL A 47 -8.77 -10.40 -6.34
C VAL A 47 -7.91 -9.16 -6.04
N VAL A 48 -6.60 -9.36 -5.86
CA VAL A 48 -5.65 -8.27 -5.61
C VAL A 48 -5.54 -7.34 -6.82
N THR A 49 -5.48 -7.91 -8.04
CA THR A 49 -5.47 -7.12 -9.29
C THR A 49 -6.70 -6.23 -9.40
N THR A 50 -7.87 -6.76 -9.16
CA THR A 50 -9.13 -6.02 -9.31
C THR A 50 -9.26 -4.91 -8.27
N LEU A 51 -8.83 -5.17 -7.03
CA LEU A 51 -8.72 -4.17 -5.98
C LEU A 51 -7.75 -3.02 -6.37
N THR A 52 -6.56 -3.37 -6.86
CA THR A 52 -5.55 -2.38 -7.27
C THR A 52 -5.94 -1.67 -8.57
N LEU A 53 -6.67 -2.32 -9.46
CA LEU A 53 -7.25 -1.69 -10.66
C LEU A 53 -8.24 -0.58 -10.28
N GLY A 54 -9.15 -0.86 -9.33
CA GLY A 54 -10.06 0.16 -8.82
C GLY A 54 -9.29 1.35 -8.23
N TYR A 55 -8.26 1.07 -7.42
CA TYR A 55 -7.41 2.12 -6.86
C TYR A 55 -6.71 2.95 -7.94
N ALA A 56 -6.04 2.31 -8.91
CA ALA A 56 -5.35 3.00 -9.99
C ALA A 56 -6.31 3.85 -10.84
N ALA A 57 -7.46 3.30 -11.22
CA ALA A 57 -8.45 3.99 -12.05
C ALA A 57 -9.03 5.25 -11.41
N PHE A 58 -9.22 5.23 -10.08
CA PHE A 58 -9.88 6.31 -9.35
C PHE A 58 -8.94 7.23 -8.56
N LEU A 59 -7.64 6.94 -8.49
CA LEU A 59 -6.66 7.77 -7.79
C LEU A 59 -6.67 9.23 -8.27
N LEU A 60 -6.53 9.45 -9.57
CA LEU A 60 -6.53 10.81 -10.14
C LEU A 60 -7.92 11.45 -10.16
N PRO A 61 -9.00 10.79 -10.63
CA PRO A 61 -10.34 11.33 -10.57
C PRO A 61 -10.79 11.75 -9.16
N LEU A 62 -10.47 10.97 -8.13
CA LEU A 62 -10.81 11.31 -6.75
C LEU A 62 -9.92 12.41 -6.17
N GLY A 63 -8.68 12.57 -6.67
CA GLY A 63 -7.87 13.75 -6.39
C GLY A 63 -8.57 15.03 -6.87
N VAL A 64 -8.93 15.07 -8.15
CA VAL A 64 -9.68 16.21 -8.75
C VAL A 64 -11.03 16.43 -8.07
N ALA A 65 -11.75 15.35 -7.74
CA ALA A 65 -13.01 15.45 -7.00
C ALA A 65 -12.80 16.04 -5.59
N THR A 66 -11.66 15.74 -4.95
CA THR A 66 -11.33 16.31 -3.64
C THR A 66 -11.10 17.81 -3.72
N ASP A 67 -10.43 18.29 -4.76
CA ASP A 67 -10.26 19.74 -4.97
C ASP A 67 -11.59 20.42 -5.26
N ARG A 68 -12.40 19.82 -6.14
CA ARG A 68 -13.69 20.41 -6.57
C ARG A 68 -14.77 20.40 -5.49
N PHE A 69 -14.87 19.35 -4.70
CA PHE A 69 -15.98 19.17 -3.73
C PHE A 69 -15.55 19.38 -2.28
N GLY A 70 -14.25 19.56 -2.04
CA GLY A 70 -13.63 19.69 -0.73
C GLY A 70 -13.37 18.34 -0.05
N GLU A 71 -12.33 18.32 0.76
CA GLU A 71 -11.81 17.11 1.42
C GLU A 71 -12.79 16.50 2.44
N ARG A 72 -13.64 17.33 3.09
CA ARG A 72 -14.64 16.81 4.05
C ARG A 72 -15.62 15.86 3.39
N ARG A 73 -16.19 16.26 2.26
CA ARG A 73 -17.18 15.44 1.53
C ARG A 73 -16.54 14.20 0.93
N THR A 74 -15.43 14.37 0.23
CA THR A 74 -14.78 13.28 -0.49
C THR A 74 -14.18 12.22 0.45
N LEU A 75 -13.58 12.62 1.57
CA LEU A 75 -13.10 11.69 2.59
C LEU A 75 -14.27 10.96 3.29
N SER A 76 -15.38 11.67 3.61
CA SER A 76 -16.53 11.01 4.23
C SER A 76 -17.18 9.99 3.30
N VAL A 77 -17.42 10.35 2.04
CA VAL A 77 -17.97 9.45 1.01
C VAL A 77 -17.00 8.31 0.71
N GLY A 78 -15.69 8.62 0.64
CA GLY A 78 -14.66 7.62 0.41
C GLY A 78 -14.64 6.54 1.49
N LEU A 79 -14.65 6.93 2.77
CA LEU A 79 -14.63 5.95 3.86
C LEU A 79 -15.95 5.17 3.99
N LEU A 80 -17.09 5.83 3.72
CA LEU A 80 -18.37 5.14 3.62
C LEU A 80 -18.35 4.10 2.48
N GLY A 81 -17.85 4.49 1.30
CA GLY A 81 -17.71 3.58 0.16
C GLY A 81 -16.77 2.41 0.44
N LEU A 82 -15.67 2.63 1.18
CA LEU A 82 -14.79 1.57 1.66
C LEU A 82 -15.50 0.61 2.62
N ALA A 83 -16.27 1.13 3.57
CA ALA A 83 -17.05 0.30 4.50
C ALA A 83 -18.10 -0.54 3.76
N VAL A 84 -18.81 0.05 2.81
CA VAL A 84 -19.77 -0.66 1.96
C VAL A 84 -19.05 -1.69 1.08
N GLY A 85 -17.93 -1.33 0.45
CA GLY A 85 -17.17 -2.24 -0.41
C GLY A 85 -16.68 -3.49 0.33
N VAL A 86 -16.15 -3.34 1.53
CA VAL A 86 -15.70 -4.50 2.32
C VAL A 86 -16.88 -5.32 2.85
N ALA A 87 -18.03 -4.70 3.15
CA ALA A 87 -19.26 -5.41 3.51
C ALA A 87 -19.83 -6.22 2.32
N LEU A 88 -19.75 -5.66 1.10
CA LEU A 88 -20.15 -6.36 -0.12
C LEU A 88 -19.28 -7.60 -0.39
N ILE A 89 -17.97 -7.55 -0.09
CA ILE A 89 -17.12 -8.75 -0.17
C ILE A 89 -17.63 -9.84 0.78
N ALA A 90 -17.95 -9.48 2.03
CA ALA A 90 -18.49 -10.43 3.00
C ALA A 90 -19.84 -11.01 2.60
N ALA A 91 -20.65 -10.23 1.88
CA ALA A 91 -21.99 -10.63 1.44
C ALA A 91 -22.03 -11.27 0.04
N ALA A 92 -20.91 -11.31 -0.67
CA ALA A 92 -20.86 -11.80 -2.06
C ALA A 92 -21.19 -13.29 -2.14
N PRO A 93 -22.19 -13.71 -2.92
CA PRO A 93 -22.55 -15.12 -3.09
C PRO A 93 -21.70 -15.83 -4.16
N THR A 94 -20.99 -15.09 -5.03
CA THR A 94 -20.16 -15.63 -6.10
C THR A 94 -18.82 -14.90 -6.19
N PHE A 95 -17.83 -15.54 -6.79
CA PHE A 95 -16.50 -14.98 -6.98
C PHE A 95 -16.51 -13.71 -7.85
N GLU A 96 -17.34 -13.66 -8.90
CA GLU A 96 -17.46 -12.50 -9.77
C GLU A 96 -17.93 -11.27 -8.98
N LEU A 97 -18.85 -11.45 -8.03
CA LEU A 97 -19.30 -10.36 -7.16
C LEU A 97 -18.22 -9.95 -6.14
N VAL A 98 -17.36 -10.88 -5.70
CA VAL A 98 -16.15 -10.52 -4.92
C VAL A 98 -15.25 -9.60 -5.75
N LEU A 99 -15.02 -9.90 -7.04
CA LEU A 99 -14.20 -9.06 -7.92
C LEU A 99 -14.83 -7.66 -8.10
N VAL A 100 -16.14 -7.58 -8.32
CA VAL A 100 -16.84 -6.28 -8.42
C VAL A 100 -16.72 -5.49 -7.11
N ALA A 101 -16.95 -6.14 -5.97
CA ALA A 101 -16.82 -5.50 -4.66
C ALA A 101 -15.38 -5.06 -4.36
N ALA A 102 -14.37 -5.85 -4.75
CA ALA A 102 -12.97 -5.50 -4.63
C ALA A 102 -12.61 -4.28 -5.51
N PHE A 103 -13.11 -4.23 -6.76
CA PHE A 103 -12.94 -3.06 -7.62
C PHE A 103 -13.53 -1.79 -6.99
N LEU A 104 -14.75 -1.86 -6.48
CA LEU A 104 -15.41 -0.73 -5.81
C LEU A 104 -14.64 -0.31 -4.57
N LEU A 105 -14.22 -1.25 -3.74
CA LEU A 105 -13.40 -1.00 -2.55
C LEU A 105 -12.10 -0.27 -2.91
N GLY A 106 -11.38 -0.77 -3.93
CA GLY A 106 -10.18 -0.12 -4.44
C GLY A 106 -10.44 1.29 -4.97
N SER A 107 -11.53 1.47 -5.71
CA SER A 107 -11.94 2.77 -6.26
C SER A 107 -12.08 3.83 -5.17
N PHE A 108 -12.78 3.52 -4.08
CA PHE A 108 -12.95 4.46 -2.97
C PHE A 108 -11.65 4.71 -2.18
N TYR A 109 -10.72 3.75 -2.15
CA TYR A 109 -9.41 3.98 -1.54
C TYR A 109 -8.57 5.04 -2.27
N GLY A 110 -8.86 5.29 -3.54
CA GLY A 110 -8.21 6.33 -4.35
C GLY A 110 -8.24 7.73 -3.73
N VAL A 111 -9.20 8.03 -2.85
CA VAL A 111 -9.26 9.33 -2.15
C VAL A 111 -8.27 9.45 -0.99
N ALA A 112 -7.73 8.32 -0.50
CA ALA A 112 -6.98 8.30 0.76
C ALA A 112 -5.76 9.24 0.77
N THR A 113 -4.92 9.15 -0.25
CA THR A 113 -3.72 10.01 -0.34
C THR A 113 -4.04 11.46 -0.69
N PRO A 114 -4.73 11.78 -1.80
CA PRO A 114 -5.00 13.17 -2.16
C PRO A 114 -5.88 13.87 -1.12
N GLY A 115 -6.94 13.23 -0.63
CA GLY A 115 -7.86 13.83 0.33
C GLY A 115 -7.22 14.15 1.68
N THR A 116 -6.42 13.21 2.23
CA THR A 116 -5.73 13.45 3.51
C THR A 116 -4.56 14.43 3.38
N ASN A 117 -3.88 14.48 2.22
CA ASN A 117 -2.87 15.51 1.96
C ASN A 117 -3.52 16.89 1.91
N LYS A 118 -4.59 17.07 1.12
CA LYS A 118 -5.32 18.33 1.04
C LYS A 118 -5.79 18.77 2.43
N ALA A 119 -6.38 17.86 3.22
CA ALA A 119 -6.82 18.16 4.57
C ALA A 119 -5.69 18.69 5.47
N ILE A 120 -4.45 18.23 5.27
CA ILE A 120 -3.28 18.74 6.00
C ILE A 120 -2.84 20.08 5.41
N PHE A 121 -2.64 20.19 4.09
CA PHE A 121 -2.12 21.40 3.46
C PHE A 121 -3.03 22.62 3.71
N ASP A 122 -4.35 22.44 3.67
CA ASP A 122 -5.31 23.53 3.81
C ASP A 122 -5.54 23.96 5.28
N ASN A 123 -5.20 23.08 6.26
CA ASN A 123 -5.58 23.33 7.66
C ASN A 123 -4.42 23.35 8.65
N VAL A 124 -3.21 23.01 8.21
CA VAL A 124 -1.99 22.96 9.06
C VAL A 124 -0.99 24.01 8.59
N ASP A 125 -0.40 24.72 9.56
CA ASP A 125 0.67 25.68 9.31
C ASP A 125 1.82 25.04 8.49
N PRO A 126 2.35 25.69 7.43
CA PRO A 126 3.40 25.16 6.57
C PRO A 126 4.60 24.59 7.33
N SER A 127 5.02 25.22 8.43
CA SER A 127 6.14 24.76 9.27
C SER A 127 5.92 23.41 9.96
N ARG A 128 4.66 22.90 9.97
CA ARG A 128 4.26 21.65 10.65
C ARG A 128 3.66 20.61 9.71
N GLN A 129 3.49 20.94 8.43
CA GLN A 129 2.86 20.04 7.45
C GLN A 129 3.64 18.74 7.27
N HIS A 130 4.97 18.80 7.16
CA HIS A 130 5.81 17.60 7.03
C HIS A 130 5.62 16.63 8.20
N ARG A 131 5.56 17.17 9.42
CA ARG A 131 5.29 16.34 10.61
C ARG A 131 3.89 15.73 10.59
N ALA A 132 2.88 16.49 10.18
CA ALA A 132 1.51 15.99 10.06
C ALA A 132 1.39 14.89 9.00
N ILE A 133 2.04 15.05 7.84
CA ILE A 133 2.11 14.04 6.78
C ILE A 133 2.81 12.77 7.30
N GLY A 134 3.96 12.91 7.99
CA GLY A 134 4.65 11.77 8.58
C GLY A 134 3.77 10.98 9.55
N LEU A 135 3.03 11.66 10.41
CA LEU A 135 2.11 11.01 11.37
C LEU A 135 0.96 10.29 10.65
N LYS A 136 0.33 10.91 9.65
CA LYS A 136 -0.75 10.25 8.92
C LYS A 136 -0.28 9.03 8.11
N GLN A 137 0.99 9.02 7.68
CA GLN A 137 1.56 7.91 6.91
C GLN A 137 1.80 6.64 7.77
N VAL A 138 1.64 6.73 9.08
CA VAL A 138 1.52 5.55 9.96
C VAL A 138 0.20 4.80 9.69
N GLY A 139 -0.80 5.49 9.13
CA GLY A 139 -2.14 4.93 8.89
C GLY A 139 -2.15 3.63 8.06
N PRO A 140 -1.58 3.59 6.85
CA PRO A 140 -1.64 2.41 6.00
C PRO A 140 -1.03 1.15 6.62
N PRO A 141 0.22 1.15 7.13
CA PRO A 141 0.78 -0.07 7.72
C PRO A 141 0.10 -0.46 9.04
N LEU A 142 -0.31 0.51 9.86
CA LEU A 142 -1.05 0.23 11.10
C LEU A 142 -2.43 -0.37 10.78
N GLY A 143 -3.16 0.22 9.84
CA GLY A 143 -4.45 -0.31 9.40
C GLY A 143 -4.33 -1.70 8.80
N SER A 144 -3.28 -1.97 8.02
CA SER A 144 -2.99 -3.30 7.48
C SER A 144 -2.69 -4.32 8.59
N ALA A 145 -1.86 -3.96 9.58
CA ALA A 145 -1.55 -4.83 10.71
C ALA A 145 -2.81 -5.14 11.55
N ILE A 146 -3.64 -4.12 11.86
CA ILE A 146 -4.91 -4.29 12.55
C ILE A 146 -5.83 -5.21 11.74
N SER A 147 -5.97 -4.94 10.45
CA SER A 147 -6.82 -5.74 9.56
C SER A 147 -6.38 -7.20 9.51
N SER A 148 -5.06 -7.45 9.45
CA SER A 148 -4.51 -8.79 9.40
C SER A 148 -4.90 -9.61 10.62
N VAL A 149 -4.69 -9.05 11.82
CA VAL A 149 -5.05 -9.72 13.08
C VAL A 149 -6.57 -9.88 13.22
N LEU A 150 -7.33 -8.85 12.85
CA LEU A 150 -8.78 -8.85 12.96
C LEU A 150 -9.44 -9.87 12.02
N VAL A 151 -9.06 -9.86 10.75
CA VAL A 151 -9.68 -10.73 9.74
C VAL A 151 -9.32 -12.19 9.98
N THR A 152 -8.05 -12.49 10.24
CA THR A 152 -7.60 -13.86 10.41
C THR A 152 -7.86 -14.41 11.84
N GLY A 153 -7.87 -13.56 12.86
CA GLY A 153 -8.06 -13.95 14.24
C GLY A 153 -9.50 -14.34 14.60
N LEU A 154 -10.49 -13.78 13.88
CA LEU A 154 -11.91 -14.08 14.13
C LEU A 154 -12.39 -15.38 13.49
N VAL A 155 -11.67 -15.94 12.52
CA VAL A 155 -12.09 -17.15 11.78
C VAL A 155 -12.17 -18.39 12.67
N GLY A 156 -11.31 -18.49 13.65
CA GLY A 156 -11.32 -19.64 14.57
C GLY A 156 -12.48 -19.66 15.59
N VAL A 157 -13.19 -18.53 15.72
CA VAL A 157 -14.24 -18.33 16.75
C VAL A 157 -15.60 -18.04 16.12
N LEU A 158 -15.62 -17.44 14.92
CA LEU A 158 -16.82 -17.01 14.23
C LEU A 158 -16.79 -17.50 12.76
N PHE A 159 -17.78 -17.08 11.97
CA PHE A 159 -17.82 -17.34 10.53
C PHE A 159 -16.77 -16.50 9.77
N TRP A 160 -16.32 -16.95 8.62
CA TRP A 160 -15.21 -16.34 7.89
C TRP A 160 -15.44 -14.87 7.48
N GLN A 161 -16.70 -14.46 7.31
CA GLN A 161 -17.05 -13.08 6.95
C GLN A 161 -16.91 -12.11 8.13
N ALA A 162 -16.83 -12.60 9.39
CA ALA A 162 -16.88 -11.76 10.58
C ALA A 162 -15.82 -10.65 10.59
N GLY A 163 -14.59 -10.98 10.18
CA GLY A 163 -13.49 -10.00 10.10
C GLY A 163 -13.77 -8.86 9.12
N PHE A 164 -14.33 -9.18 7.96
CA PHE A 164 -14.73 -8.17 6.96
C PHE A 164 -15.87 -7.27 7.48
N LEU A 165 -16.87 -7.86 8.15
CA LEU A 165 -17.99 -7.11 8.74
C LEU A 165 -17.54 -6.18 9.88
N VAL A 166 -16.58 -6.62 10.71
CA VAL A 166 -16.00 -5.75 11.75
C VAL A 166 -15.18 -4.63 11.10
N ALA A 167 -14.42 -4.90 10.05
CA ALA A 167 -13.73 -3.86 9.29
C ALA A 167 -14.72 -2.84 8.70
N ALA A 168 -15.86 -3.30 8.14
CA ALA A 168 -16.93 -2.42 7.67
C ALA A 168 -17.52 -1.57 8.79
N ALA A 169 -17.78 -2.14 9.95
CA ALA A 169 -18.30 -1.42 11.10
C ALA A 169 -17.33 -0.34 11.60
N VAL A 170 -16.02 -0.65 11.65
CA VAL A 170 -14.97 0.34 11.96
C VAL A 170 -14.97 1.48 10.94
N GLY A 171 -15.01 1.16 9.64
CA GLY A 171 -15.09 2.15 8.57
C GLY A 171 -16.30 3.06 8.71
N LEU A 172 -17.48 2.49 8.96
CA LEU A 172 -18.74 3.22 9.13
C LEU A 172 -18.72 4.14 10.36
N ALA A 173 -18.23 3.64 11.50
CA ALA A 173 -18.13 4.40 12.73
C ALA A 173 -17.18 5.60 12.57
N VAL A 174 -16.00 5.38 11.95
CA VAL A 174 -15.03 6.46 11.73
C VAL A 174 -15.51 7.41 10.64
N ALA A 175 -16.20 6.96 9.59
CA ALA A 175 -16.82 7.85 8.59
C ALA A 175 -17.82 8.81 9.23
N SER A 176 -18.68 8.29 10.12
CA SER A 176 -19.67 9.09 10.86
C SER A 176 -18.99 10.09 11.80
N LEU A 177 -17.98 9.63 12.56
CA LEU A 177 -17.20 10.49 13.45
C LEU A 177 -16.50 11.61 12.66
N PHE A 178 -15.85 11.25 11.53
CA PHE A 178 -15.13 12.21 10.69
C PHE A 178 -16.08 13.25 10.11
N TYR A 179 -17.24 12.85 9.58
CA TYR A 179 -18.24 13.76 9.04
C TYR A 179 -18.71 14.80 10.06
N VAL A 180 -18.91 14.39 11.32
CA VAL A 180 -19.36 15.30 12.39
C VAL A 180 -18.22 16.16 12.92
N ALA A 181 -17.03 15.56 13.12
CA ALA A 181 -15.93 16.21 13.84
C ALA A 181 -15.02 17.08 12.95
N TYR A 182 -15.00 16.83 11.62
CA TYR A 182 -14.12 17.52 10.68
C TYR A 182 -14.87 18.63 9.95
N ALA A 183 -14.41 19.87 10.08
CA ALA A 183 -15.07 21.03 9.46
C ALA A 183 -14.70 21.22 7.98
N GLY A 184 -13.42 20.94 7.62
CA GLY A 184 -12.88 21.14 6.26
C GLY A 184 -12.52 22.58 5.93
N ALA A 185 -11.66 22.77 4.92
CA ALA A 185 -11.33 24.08 4.36
C ALA A 185 -12.17 24.45 3.14
N GLY A 186 -12.77 23.45 2.48
CA GLY A 186 -13.67 23.66 1.34
C GLY A 186 -13.05 23.31 -0.02
N ALA A 187 -13.73 23.75 -1.09
CA ALA A 187 -13.32 23.52 -2.47
C ALA A 187 -12.19 24.47 -2.88
N SER A 188 -11.37 24.03 -3.82
CA SER A 188 -10.31 24.80 -4.48
C SER A 188 -10.41 24.62 -6.00
N GLU A 189 -9.57 25.31 -6.75
CA GLU A 189 -9.43 25.03 -8.18
C GLU A 189 -8.95 23.60 -8.40
N ALA A 190 -9.66 22.88 -9.26
CA ALA A 190 -9.39 21.48 -9.56
C ALA A 190 -8.68 21.35 -10.90
N ALA A 191 -7.52 20.74 -10.92
CA ALA A 191 -6.76 20.45 -12.13
C ALA A 191 -6.20 19.03 -12.11
N TYR A 192 -6.18 18.39 -13.28
CA TYR A 192 -5.42 17.15 -13.43
C TYR A 192 -3.93 17.45 -13.42
N PRO A 193 -3.09 16.56 -12.83
CA PRO A 193 -1.64 16.68 -12.92
C PRO A 193 -1.17 16.75 -14.39
N ASP A 194 -0.27 17.66 -14.71
CA ASP A 194 0.36 17.71 -16.03
C ASP A 194 1.60 16.80 -16.04
N PHE A 195 1.58 15.80 -16.91
CA PHE A 195 2.66 14.83 -17.07
C PHE A 195 3.56 15.14 -18.28
N ARG A 196 3.23 16.15 -19.10
CA ARG A 196 3.93 16.38 -20.39
C ARG A 196 5.40 16.67 -20.21
N GLY A 197 5.77 17.53 -19.25
CA GLY A 197 7.15 17.84 -18.93
C GLY A 197 7.93 16.62 -18.42
N LEU A 198 7.26 15.73 -17.70
CA LEU A 198 7.85 14.54 -17.10
C LEU A 198 8.20 13.45 -18.12
N LEU A 199 7.49 13.37 -19.26
CA LEU A 199 7.75 12.38 -20.31
C LEU A 199 9.11 12.56 -20.97
N GLY A 200 9.68 13.76 -20.94
CA GLY A 200 11.04 14.05 -21.40
C GLY A 200 12.15 13.71 -20.39
N ASN A 201 11.80 13.48 -19.12
CA ASN A 201 12.77 13.22 -18.07
C ASN A 201 13.08 11.70 -17.98
N ARG A 202 14.21 11.29 -18.59
CA ARG A 202 14.64 9.88 -18.59
C ARG A 202 14.80 9.31 -17.18
N SER A 203 15.33 10.07 -16.22
CA SER A 203 15.50 9.63 -14.84
C SER A 203 14.15 9.34 -14.19
N TYR A 204 13.16 10.19 -14.41
CA TYR A 204 11.80 10.00 -13.95
C TYR A 204 11.16 8.74 -14.54
N LEU A 205 11.26 8.54 -15.87
CA LEU A 205 10.70 7.36 -16.52
C LEU A 205 11.31 6.05 -16.01
N LEU A 206 12.62 6.02 -15.77
CA LEU A 206 13.29 4.87 -15.16
C LEU A 206 12.81 4.61 -13.73
N LEU A 207 12.57 5.67 -12.95
CA LEU A 207 11.99 5.52 -11.60
C LEU A 207 10.53 5.09 -11.65
N VAL A 208 9.73 5.54 -12.61
CA VAL A 208 8.37 5.04 -12.85
C VAL A 208 8.39 3.52 -13.11
N ALA A 209 9.30 3.05 -13.97
CA ALA A 209 9.48 1.62 -14.23
C ALA A 209 9.94 0.86 -12.97
N ALA A 210 10.90 1.41 -12.20
CA ALA A 210 11.31 0.83 -10.92
C ALA A 210 10.15 0.77 -9.93
N GLY A 211 9.33 1.82 -9.85
CA GLY A 211 8.14 1.89 -9.00
C GLY A 211 7.11 0.83 -9.35
N THR A 212 6.94 0.53 -10.64
CA THR A 212 6.09 -0.58 -11.10
C THR A 212 6.58 -1.93 -10.58
N CYS A 213 7.90 -2.19 -10.62
CA CYS A 213 8.48 -3.40 -10.06
C CYS A 213 8.30 -3.46 -8.52
N LEU A 214 8.60 -2.37 -7.80
CA LEU A 214 8.45 -2.28 -6.35
C LEU A 214 6.98 -2.41 -5.91
N GLY A 215 6.06 -1.86 -6.71
CA GLY A 215 4.61 -2.02 -6.48
C GLY A 215 4.15 -3.46 -6.68
N ALA A 216 4.61 -4.14 -7.72
CA ALA A 216 4.35 -5.57 -7.91
C ALA A 216 4.83 -6.38 -6.71
N VAL A 217 6.06 -6.12 -6.23
CA VAL A 217 6.61 -6.73 -5.01
C VAL A 217 5.74 -6.45 -3.80
N PHE A 218 5.34 -5.19 -3.56
CA PHE A 218 4.54 -4.79 -2.41
C PHE A 218 3.18 -5.47 -2.37
N TYR A 219 2.39 -5.34 -3.43
CA TYR A 219 1.02 -5.86 -3.47
C TYR A 219 0.99 -7.39 -3.46
N THR A 220 1.92 -8.03 -4.17
CA THR A 220 1.99 -9.49 -4.22
C THR A 220 2.42 -10.07 -2.88
N THR A 221 3.49 -9.55 -2.27
CA THR A 221 3.94 -10.03 -0.95
C THR A 221 2.83 -9.87 0.08
N THR A 222 2.15 -8.71 0.12
CA THR A 222 1.05 -8.47 1.05
C THR A 222 -0.12 -9.44 0.81
N GLY A 223 -0.44 -9.73 -0.46
CA GLY A 223 -1.58 -10.57 -0.83
C GLY A 223 -1.36 -12.08 -0.61
N TYR A 224 -0.11 -12.54 -0.67
CA TYR A 224 0.17 -13.97 -0.58
C TYR A 224 0.82 -14.42 0.75
N THR A 225 1.14 -13.49 1.65
CA THR A 225 1.79 -13.84 2.92
C THR A 225 0.96 -14.82 3.74
N VAL A 226 -0.33 -14.53 3.96
CA VAL A 226 -1.21 -15.37 4.79
C VAL A 226 -1.37 -16.75 4.13
N LEU A 227 -1.66 -16.76 2.84
CA LEU A 227 -1.84 -17.98 2.05
C LEU A 227 -0.59 -18.87 2.06
N TYR A 228 0.60 -18.27 1.89
CA TYR A 228 1.86 -18.99 1.93
C TYR A 228 2.14 -19.63 3.31
N VAL A 229 1.89 -18.89 4.38
CA VAL A 229 2.12 -19.39 5.76
C VAL A 229 1.16 -20.54 6.08
N GLU A 230 -0.06 -20.50 5.57
CA GLU A 230 -1.00 -21.60 5.72
C GLU A 230 -0.62 -22.81 4.86
N GLU A 231 -0.45 -22.64 3.54
CA GLU A 231 -0.26 -23.76 2.60
C GLU A 231 1.13 -24.38 2.67
N SER A 232 2.18 -23.56 2.80
CA SER A 232 3.58 -24.05 2.72
C SER A 232 4.19 -24.35 4.09
N ILE A 233 3.81 -23.57 5.12
CA ILE A 233 4.31 -23.80 6.48
C ILE A 233 3.36 -24.71 7.28
N GLY A 234 2.09 -24.84 6.85
CA GLY A 234 1.06 -25.64 7.55
C GLY A 234 0.58 -25.00 8.85
N ALA A 235 0.70 -23.68 8.98
CA ALA A 235 0.29 -22.96 10.18
C ALA A 235 -1.18 -22.50 10.08
N ALA A 236 -1.82 -22.26 11.23
CA ALA A 236 -3.16 -21.72 11.26
C ALA A 236 -3.23 -20.34 10.58
N VAL A 237 -4.36 -20.00 9.96
CA VAL A 237 -4.62 -18.73 9.26
C VAL A 237 -4.31 -17.52 10.17
N ALA A 238 -4.65 -17.60 11.47
CA ALA A 238 -4.32 -16.56 12.45
C ALA A 238 -2.81 -16.31 12.59
N VAL A 239 -1.98 -17.35 12.48
CA VAL A 239 -0.51 -17.21 12.47
C VAL A 239 -0.05 -16.51 11.19
N GLY A 240 -0.63 -16.83 10.04
CA GLY A 240 -0.39 -16.12 8.78
C GLY A 240 -0.73 -14.62 8.90
N GLY A 241 -1.83 -14.29 9.55
CA GLY A 241 -2.22 -12.91 9.86
C GLY A 241 -1.23 -12.19 10.78
N LEU A 242 -0.69 -12.87 11.78
CA LEU A 242 0.37 -12.32 12.63
C LEU A 242 1.65 -12.07 11.84
N VAL A 243 2.07 -12.99 10.96
CA VAL A 243 3.23 -12.81 10.08
C VAL A 243 3.02 -11.61 9.16
N LEU A 244 1.82 -11.43 8.59
CA LEU A 244 1.49 -10.24 7.79
C LEU A 244 1.52 -8.96 8.63
N ALA A 245 1.02 -8.99 9.86
CA ALA A 245 1.09 -7.85 10.76
C ALA A 245 2.54 -7.46 11.11
N VAL A 246 3.40 -8.44 11.35
CA VAL A 246 4.84 -8.26 11.58
C VAL A 246 5.52 -7.67 10.33
N LEU A 247 5.25 -8.21 9.15
CA LEU A 247 5.70 -7.65 7.87
C LEU A 247 5.39 -6.15 7.75
N GLN A 248 4.16 -5.74 8.06
CA GLN A 248 3.72 -4.35 7.97
C GLN A 248 4.35 -3.45 9.06
N ALA A 249 4.52 -3.96 10.27
CA ALA A 249 5.20 -3.23 11.34
C ALA A 249 6.66 -2.95 10.95
N PHE A 250 7.37 -3.96 10.45
CA PHE A 250 8.76 -3.80 9.99
C PHE A 250 8.87 -2.98 8.69
N SER A 251 7.86 -2.99 7.83
CA SER A 251 7.77 -2.07 6.68
C SER A 251 7.76 -0.61 7.15
N SER A 252 7.01 -0.30 8.22
CA SER A 252 7.01 1.04 8.82
C SER A 252 8.38 1.41 9.39
N ALA A 253 9.01 0.50 10.12
CA ALA A 253 10.36 0.69 10.66
C ALA A 253 11.38 0.90 9.53
N GLY A 254 11.27 0.11 8.45
CA GLY A 254 12.12 0.22 7.26
C GLY A 254 12.03 1.58 6.58
N ARG A 255 10.82 2.15 6.46
CA ARG A 255 10.61 3.49 5.89
C ARG A 255 11.27 4.57 6.75
N VAL A 256 11.09 4.50 8.07
CA VAL A 256 11.68 5.47 9.00
C VAL A 256 13.20 5.39 8.99
N LEU A 257 13.75 4.18 9.10
CA LEU A 257 15.20 3.94 9.09
C LEU A 257 15.83 4.41 7.78
N ALA A 258 15.22 4.05 6.65
CA ALA A 258 15.73 4.43 5.34
C ALA A 258 15.68 5.96 5.11
N GLY A 259 14.59 6.61 5.51
CA GLY A 259 14.49 8.07 5.48
C GLY A 259 15.60 8.72 6.31
N TRP A 260 15.81 8.26 7.55
CA TRP A 260 16.90 8.75 8.40
C TRP A 260 18.28 8.52 7.77
N LEU A 261 18.55 7.34 7.21
CA LEU A 261 19.81 7.06 6.49
C LEU A 261 20.00 7.98 5.28
N GLY A 262 18.92 8.23 4.52
CA GLY A 262 18.91 9.18 3.41
C GLY A 262 19.29 10.62 3.84
N ASP A 263 18.99 11.00 5.08
CA ASP A 263 19.32 12.34 5.61
C ASP A 263 20.74 12.44 6.17
N VAL A 264 21.23 11.39 6.87
CA VAL A 264 22.48 11.46 7.64
C VAL A 264 23.72 10.99 6.89
N LEU A 265 23.59 10.15 5.85
CA LEU A 265 24.72 9.65 5.09
C LEU A 265 25.43 10.81 4.34
N PRO A 266 26.77 10.74 4.18
CA PRO A 266 27.50 11.75 3.41
C PRO A 266 27.22 11.65 1.90
N GLY A 267 27.35 12.77 1.18
CA GLY A 267 27.23 12.85 -0.26
C GLY A 267 26.00 13.64 -0.73
N GLU A 268 25.83 13.73 -2.04
CA GLU A 268 24.70 14.42 -2.66
C GLU A 268 23.37 13.71 -2.38
N PRO A 269 22.25 14.43 -2.21
CA PRO A 269 20.93 13.84 -1.93
C PRO A 269 20.54 12.72 -2.89
N ARG A 270 20.78 12.90 -4.19
CA ARG A 270 20.51 11.92 -5.24
C ARG A 270 21.25 10.60 -4.99
N THR A 271 22.56 10.67 -4.72
CA THR A 271 23.40 9.49 -4.46
C THR A 271 23.01 8.80 -3.17
N ARG A 272 22.79 9.55 -2.10
CA ARG A 272 22.42 8.99 -0.78
C ARG A 272 21.11 8.22 -0.85
N VAL A 273 20.05 8.88 -1.29
CA VAL A 273 18.69 8.32 -1.36
C VAL A 273 18.64 7.13 -2.32
N GLY A 274 19.24 7.28 -3.52
CA GLY A 274 19.27 6.20 -4.49
C GLY A 274 20.09 4.99 -4.03
N SER A 275 21.20 5.20 -3.30
CA SER A 275 22.01 4.10 -2.75
C SER A 275 21.26 3.34 -1.64
N VAL A 276 20.60 4.05 -0.71
CA VAL A 276 19.80 3.40 0.35
C VAL A 276 18.62 2.65 -0.25
N LEU A 277 17.94 3.23 -1.23
CA LEU A 277 16.86 2.56 -1.97
C LEU A 277 17.37 1.28 -2.68
N SER A 278 18.54 1.34 -3.31
CA SER A 278 19.16 0.18 -3.96
C SER A 278 19.50 -0.93 -2.97
N VAL A 279 20.06 -0.58 -1.81
CA VAL A 279 20.37 -1.54 -0.74
C VAL A 279 19.11 -2.20 -0.19
N GLN A 280 18.05 -1.42 0.04
CA GLN A 280 16.77 -1.97 0.49
C GLN A 280 16.15 -2.92 -0.54
N ALA A 281 16.06 -2.51 -1.80
CA ALA A 281 15.48 -3.33 -2.85
C ALA A 281 16.33 -4.61 -3.10
N LEU A 282 17.66 -4.51 -3.08
CA LEU A 282 18.56 -5.66 -3.23
C LEU A 282 18.44 -6.62 -2.04
N GLY A 283 18.45 -6.08 -0.81
CA GLY A 283 18.23 -6.88 0.41
C GLY A 283 16.90 -7.63 0.36
N GLY A 284 15.83 -6.96 -0.07
CA GLY A 284 14.53 -7.60 -0.32
C GLY A 284 14.63 -8.71 -1.37
N GLY A 285 15.33 -8.45 -2.49
CA GLY A 285 15.57 -9.43 -3.54
C GLY A 285 16.27 -10.71 -3.05
N VAL A 286 17.29 -10.56 -2.22
CA VAL A 286 17.99 -11.70 -1.58
C VAL A 286 17.08 -12.43 -0.60
N LEU A 287 16.33 -11.71 0.22
CA LEU A 287 15.43 -12.29 1.21
C LEU A 287 14.30 -13.12 0.56
N PHE A 288 13.82 -12.75 -0.61
CA PHE A 288 12.86 -13.57 -1.35
C PHE A 288 13.38 -14.97 -1.71
N LEU A 289 14.69 -15.13 -1.88
CA LEU A 289 15.30 -16.45 -2.11
C LEU A 289 15.31 -17.32 -0.84
N LEU A 290 15.22 -16.69 0.33
CA LEU A 290 15.20 -17.38 1.63
C LEU A 290 13.79 -17.78 2.08
N VAL A 291 12.74 -17.18 1.52
CA VAL A 291 11.35 -17.50 1.91
C VAL A 291 11.04 -19.00 1.81
N PRO A 292 11.41 -19.72 0.71
CA PRO A 292 11.13 -21.14 0.59
C PRO A 292 11.93 -22.04 1.56
N ALA A 293 12.95 -21.52 2.21
CA ALA A 293 13.74 -22.25 3.20
C ALA A 293 13.14 -22.20 4.61
N ALA A 294 12.21 -21.28 4.86
CA ALA A 294 11.49 -21.21 6.13
C ALA A 294 10.53 -22.40 6.26
N SER A 295 10.70 -23.18 7.31
CA SER A 295 9.95 -24.40 7.58
C SER A 295 9.05 -24.31 8.83
N THR A 296 9.26 -23.28 9.63
CA THR A 296 8.49 -23.03 10.87
C THR A 296 7.85 -21.65 10.86
N PRO A 297 6.74 -21.45 11.61
CA PRO A 297 6.12 -20.13 11.74
C PRO A 297 7.07 -19.03 12.25
N LEU A 298 8.01 -19.37 13.12
CA LEU A 298 9.00 -18.42 13.64
C LEU A 298 9.98 -18.00 12.55
N GLU A 299 10.53 -18.94 11.79
CA GLU A 299 11.42 -18.66 10.66
C GLU A 299 10.70 -17.79 9.60
N ALA A 300 9.46 -18.15 9.24
CA ALA A 300 8.64 -17.33 8.37
C ALA A 300 8.46 -15.92 8.95
N GLY A 301 8.11 -15.79 10.24
CA GLY A 301 7.98 -14.52 10.92
C GLY A 301 9.24 -13.65 10.81
N VAL A 302 10.43 -14.23 11.00
CA VAL A 302 11.71 -13.51 10.88
C VAL A 302 11.99 -13.09 9.44
N VAL A 303 11.82 -13.99 8.46
CA VAL A 303 12.06 -13.68 7.05
C VAL A 303 11.09 -12.59 6.57
N PHE A 304 9.81 -12.69 6.91
CA PHE A 304 8.82 -11.68 6.54
C PHE A 304 9.01 -10.36 7.28
N ALA A 305 9.51 -10.35 8.54
CA ALA A 305 9.92 -9.13 9.22
C ALA A 305 11.04 -8.41 8.44
N LEU A 306 12.07 -9.17 8.03
CA LEU A 306 13.16 -8.62 7.22
C LEU A 306 12.68 -8.16 5.83
N LEU A 307 11.78 -8.90 5.17
CA LEU A 307 11.14 -8.46 3.93
C LEU A 307 10.36 -7.16 4.13
N GLY A 308 9.68 -7.01 5.26
CA GLY A 308 9.05 -5.75 5.65
C GLY A 308 10.07 -4.61 5.68
N LEU A 309 11.16 -4.79 6.42
CA LEU A 309 12.20 -3.79 6.59
C LEU A 309 12.86 -3.37 5.27
N PHE A 310 13.19 -4.33 4.42
CA PHE A 310 13.93 -4.11 3.18
C PHE A 310 13.00 -3.90 1.98
N ALA A 311 12.21 -4.88 1.57
CA ALA A 311 11.42 -4.81 0.35
C ALA A 311 10.28 -3.78 0.46
N LEU A 312 9.42 -3.89 1.49
CA LEU A 312 8.27 -3.02 1.63
C LEU A 312 8.63 -1.64 2.23
N GLY A 313 9.72 -1.57 2.98
CA GLY A 313 10.28 -0.32 3.51
C GLY A 313 10.78 0.63 2.42
N SER A 314 11.20 0.12 1.27
CA SER A 314 11.76 0.90 0.16
C SER A 314 10.79 1.93 -0.44
N VAL A 315 9.49 1.73 -0.30
CA VAL A 315 8.45 2.59 -0.89
C VAL A 315 8.56 4.05 -0.45
N GLY A 316 8.97 4.31 0.80
CA GLY A 316 9.18 5.68 1.30
C GLY A 316 10.26 6.43 0.54
N LEU A 317 11.42 5.82 0.37
CA LEU A 317 12.55 6.39 -0.36
C LEU A 317 12.29 6.50 -1.86
N TYR A 318 11.50 5.61 -2.43
CA TYR A 318 11.09 5.70 -3.83
C TYR A 318 10.43 7.05 -4.15
N TYR A 319 9.48 7.52 -3.33
CA TYR A 319 8.85 8.82 -3.53
C TYR A 319 9.82 9.98 -3.26
N SER A 320 10.67 9.86 -2.25
CA SER A 320 11.72 10.85 -1.99
C SER A 320 12.69 10.94 -3.16
N PHE A 321 13.03 9.83 -3.80
CA PHE A 321 13.93 9.85 -4.94
C PHE A 321 13.29 10.47 -6.19
N ILE A 322 12.00 10.24 -6.42
CA ILE A 322 11.25 10.93 -7.48
C ILE A 322 11.35 12.45 -7.28
N SER A 323 11.10 12.96 -6.08
CA SER A 323 11.14 14.42 -5.82
C SER A 323 12.52 15.05 -6.02
N ILE A 324 13.61 14.27 -5.94
CA ILE A 324 14.98 14.74 -6.16
C ILE A 324 15.34 14.85 -7.66
N VAL A 325 14.71 14.04 -8.52
CA VAL A 325 15.07 13.98 -9.95
C VAL A 325 14.18 14.85 -10.85
N VAL A 326 13.18 15.52 -10.28
CA VAL A 326 12.27 16.42 -10.99
C VAL A 326 12.41 17.87 -10.48
N SER A 327 11.87 18.83 -11.22
CA SER A 327 11.80 20.24 -10.76
C SER A 327 10.81 20.38 -9.60
N GLU A 328 10.97 21.44 -8.78
CA GLU A 328 10.06 21.72 -7.65
C GLU A 328 8.60 21.84 -8.10
N ASP A 329 8.35 22.47 -9.25
CA ASP A 329 7.02 22.64 -9.83
C ASP A 329 6.37 21.32 -10.24
N ASP A 330 7.18 20.31 -10.58
CA ASP A 330 6.71 19.01 -11.06
C ASP A 330 6.52 17.96 -9.96
N ILE A 331 6.95 18.23 -8.71
CA ILE A 331 6.95 17.23 -7.60
C ILE A 331 5.54 16.62 -7.41
N GLY A 332 4.50 17.44 -7.47
CA GLY A 332 3.11 16.97 -7.29
C GLY A 332 2.71 15.96 -8.37
N SER A 333 2.88 16.34 -9.64
CA SER A 333 2.57 15.48 -10.80
C SER A 333 3.45 14.23 -10.82
N ALA A 334 4.74 14.38 -10.53
CA ALA A 334 5.69 13.27 -10.50
C ALA A 334 5.36 12.26 -9.39
N SER A 335 4.99 12.73 -8.21
CA SER A 335 4.56 11.87 -7.11
C SER A 335 3.25 11.12 -7.43
N ALA A 336 2.29 11.80 -8.07
CA ALA A 336 1.05 11.17 -8.53
C ALA A 336 1.31 10.08 -9.58
N GLY A 337 2.17 10.36 -10.57
CA GLY A 337 2.58 9.37 -11.56
C GLY A 337 3.38 8.21 -10.96
N GLY A 338 4.25 8.48 -10.00
CA GLY A 338 4.96 7.45 -9.23
C GLY A 338 4.02 6.54 -8.42
N GLN A 339 3.00 7.13 -7.78
CA GLN A 339 1.97 6.37 -7.08
C GLN A 339 1.15 5.50 -8.04
N PHE A 340 0.77 6.07 -9.19
CA PHE A 340 0.07 5.33 -10.24
C PHE A 340 0.91 4.14 -10.72
N ALA A 341 2.20 4.35 -11.01
CA ALA A 341 3.11 3.30 -11.46
C ALA A 341 3.27 2.18 -10.43
N ALA A 342 3.45 2.51 -9.14
CA ALA A 342 3.51 1.53 -8.08
C ALA A 342 2.20 0.73 -7.97
N THR A 343 1.04 1.40 -8.09
CA THR A 343 -0.26 0.72 -8.08
C THR A 343 -0.45 -0.15 -9.32
N PHE A 344 0.04 0.30 -10.48
CA PHE A 344 0.02 -0.47 -11.72
C PHE A 344 0.78 -1.78 -11.60
N GLY A 345 1.89 -1.84 -10.84
CA GLY A 345 2.58 -3.07 -10.51
C GLY A 345 1.70 -4.13 -9.84
N GLY A 346 0.71 -3.70 -9.06
CA GLY A 346 -0.29 -4.57 -8.43
C GLY A 346 -1.29 -5.21 -9.42
N LEU A 347 -1.32 -4.78 -10.68
CA LEU A 347 -2.22 -5.36 -11.67
C LEU A 347 -1.71 -6.69 -12.23
N PHE A 348 -0.42 -6.83 -12.40
CA PHE A 348 0.17 -8.02 -13.02
C PHE A 348 1.02 -8.87 -12.05
N GLY A 349 1.60 -8.27 -11.02
CA GLY A 349 2.44 -8.96 -10.05
C GLY A 349 1.72 -10.14 -9.37
N PRO A 350 0.53 -9.91 -8.75
CA PRO A 350 -0.20 -10.96 -8.07
C PRO A 350 -0.65 -12.12 -8.97
N PRO A 351 -1.28 -11.92 -10.13
CA PRO A 351 -1.65 -13.05 -10.99
C PRO A 351 -0.45 -13.76 -11.60
N ALA A 352 0.64 -13.06 -11.93
CA ALA A 352 1.87 -13.69 -12.39
C ALA A 352 2.50 -14.57 -11.31
N PHE A 353 2.55 -14.09 -10.06
CA PHE A 353 2.98 -14.88 -8.90
C PHE A 353 2.08 -16.11 -8.71
N GLY A 354 0.76 -15.92 -8.76
CA GLY A 354 -0.22 -16.99 -8.64
C GLY A 354 -0.02 -18.06 -9.71
N TYR A 355 0.18 -17.67 -10.98
CA TYR A 355 0.46 -18.58 -12.07
C TYR A 355 1.76 -19.39 -11.86
N LEU A 356 2.83 -18.73 -11.43
CA LEU A 356 4.10 -19.39 -11.12
C LEU A 356 3.96 -20.34 -9.93
N THR A 357 3.16 -19.96 -8.94
CA THR A 357 2.88 -20.80 -7.77
C THR A 357 2.10 -22.05 -8.15
N GLU A 358 1.08 -21.91 -9.00
CA GLU A 358 0.23 -23.01 -9.44
C GLU A 358 0.97 -23.97 -10.38
N SER A 359 1.81 -23.45 -11.30
CA SER A 359 2.49 -24.25 -12.32
C SER A 359 3.81 -24.88 -11.85
N ILE A 360 4.56 -24.22 -10.95
CA ILE A 360 5.93 -24.60 -10.57
C ILE A 360 6.05 -24.72 -9.04
N GLY A 361 5.27 -23.95 -8.28
CA GLY A 361 5.30 -23.89 -6.81
C GLY A 361 5.73 -22.53 -6.27
N TYR A 362 5.49 -22.30 -4.97
CA TYR A 362 5.77 -21.04 -4.29
C TYR A 362 7.20 -20.52 -4.46
N GLY A 363 8.18 -21.42 -4.51
CA GLY A 363 9.58 -21.04 -4.72
C GLY A 363 9.83 -20.30 -6.04
N ALA A 364 9.08 -20.60 -7.10
CA ALA A 364 9.15 -19.85 -8.37
C ALA A 364 8.54 -18.46 -8.22
N GLY A 365 7.39 -18.34 -7.55
CA GLY A 365 6.75 -17.06 -7.27
C GLY A 365 7.65 -16.12 -6.45
N TRP A 366 8.26 -16.60 -5.38
CA TRP A 366 9.17 -15.78 -4.57
C TRP A 366 10.42 -15.37 -5.33
N ARG A 367 11.01 -16.25 -6.16
CA ARG A 367 12.15 -15.90 -7.05
C ARG A 367 11.77 -14.84 -8.08
N PHE A 368 10.56 -14.89 -8.61
CA PHE A 368 10.04 -13.86 -9.51
C PHE A 368 10.02 -12.47 -8.82
N LEU A 369 9.54 -12.37 -7.57
CA LEU A 369 9.57 -11.10 -6.81
C LEU A 369 11.02 -10.66 -6.52
N GLY A 370 11.91 -11.60 -6.23
CA GLY A 370 13.34 -11.33 -6.12
C GLY A 370 13.91 -10.73 -7.40
N GLY A 371 13.57 -11.29 -8.56
CA GLY A 371 13.95 -10.78 -9.87
C GLY A 371 13.44 -9.37 -10.14
N LEU A 372 12.18 -9.07 -9.80
CA LEU A 372 11.63 -7.73 -9.91
C LEU A 372 12.34 -6.71 -9.00
N SER A 373 12.71 -7.13 -7.78
CA SER A 373 13.50 -6.29 -6.87
C SER A 373 14.88 -5.96 -7.45
N VAL A 374 15.57 -6.96 -8.02
CA VAL A 374 16.87 -6.75 -8.69
C VAL A 374 16.73 -5.87 -9.93
N LEU A 375 15.67 -6.04 -10.72
CA LEU A 375 15.39 -5.17 -11.86
C LEU A 375 15.19 -3.72 -11.42
N ALA A 376 14.44 -3.49 -10.34
CA ALA A 376 14.27 -2.15 -9.77
C ALA A 376 15.61 -1.54 -9.35
N VAL A 377 16.51 -2.31 -8.72
CA VAL A 377 17.87 -1.88 -8.40
C VAL A 377 18.64 -1.47 -9.66
N GLY A 378 18.61 -2.29 -10.71
CA GLY A 378 19.26 -1.97 -11.99
C GLY A 378 18.79 -0.64 -12.57
N LEU A 379 17.48 -0.39 -12.55
CA LEU A 379 16.89 0.87 -13.03
C LEU A 379 17.35 2.06 -12.17
N VAL A 380 17.37 1.92 -10.85
CA VAL A 380 17.86 2.97 -9.93
C VAL A 380 19.35 3.24 -10.16
N ILE A 381 20.17 2.22 -10.36
CA ILE A 381 21.62 2.39 -10.66
C ILE A 381 21.81 3.13 -11.98
N VAL A 382 21.03 2.83 -13.02
CA VAL A 382 21.10 3.58 -14.29
C VAL A 382 20.76 5.06 -14.07
N VAL A 383 19.79 5.38 -13.22
CA VAL A 383 19.48 6.75 -12.81
C VAL A 383 20.68 7.40 -12.13
N LEU A 384 21.35 6.69 -11.20
CA LEU A 384 22.50 7.21 -10.47
C LEU A 384 23.71 7.48 -11.39
N LEU A 385 23.95 6.61 -12.35
CA LEU A 385 25.07 6.72 -13.31
C LEU A 385 24.82 7.74 -14.44
N GLY A 386 23.57 7.95 -14.82
CA GLY A 386 23.18 8.86 -15.91
C GLY A 386 23.24 10.36 -15.55
N SER A 387 23.74 10.71 -14.39
CA SER A 387 23.89 12.09 -13.88
C SER A 387 25.25 12.73 -14.20
N ARG A 388 26.07 12.11 -15.05
CA ARG A 388 27.34 12.67 -15.52
C ARG A 388 27.19 13.35 -16.87
#